data_d97253a228a5010371f0bab9d7a11ada
#
_entry.id   d97253a228a5010371f0bab9d7a11ada
#
_cell.length_a   1.000
_cell.length_b   1.000
_cell.length_c   1.000
_cell.angle_alpha   90.00
_cell.angle_beta   90.00
_cell.angle_gamma   90.00
#
_symmetry.space_group_name_H-M   'P 1'
#
loop_
_entity.id
_entity.type
_entity.pdbx_description
1 polymer ?
#
loop_
_entity_poly.entity_id
_entity_poly.type
_entity_poly.pdbx_seq_one_letter_code
_entity_poly.pdbx_strand_id
1 'polypeptide(L)'
;MQVGIDMGLTAENRPALLDLEELLATRLLVQGNSGSGKSHLLRRLLEQSAPWVQQCVIDPEGDFVTLADKYGHVVVEAADHTEVSLQRVAARVRQHRVSVVLSLEGADVEAQMRLAAAFLGGLFDAERDYWYPMLVVVDEAQLFAPAAAGEVSDEARKVSLGAMTNLMCRGRKRGLAGIIATQRLAKLAKNVAAEASNFLMGRTFLDIDMARAADLLGMERRQAEMFRDLQRGHFVALGPALSRRPLPVRIGVVETAGRGGSPKLMPLPDQPPADARDLILTPTADELFAPTPMPVAKRPPPQAAPDINAALRLAGQRQAEIAANAAANPEPPSLSAEEMEQRLDEVLREVLADPEAAFRTDAVLYQDFLVRCRIHRLRGEALDMPGFRRRLSVIRAGVDASGTDQPEWTQAEEAASGLPEDMQGVFLLLARAAIAKAPCPSDAEVARACGSRSPGRARRLLSYMEQRGVIVQRTLLGGMRAIALPHLGCQTSAGDPHAPDPAEAASTSSAESGLDLFSNG
;
A
#
# COMPACT_ATOMS: atom_id res chain seq x y z
N MET A 1 -36.92 10.85 9.40
CA MET A 1 -37.69 9.83 8.63
C MET A 1 -36.72 8.72 8.32
N GLN A 2 -36.86 7.57 8.93
CA GLN A 2 -35.91 6.46 8.73
C GLN A 2 -36.21 5.81 7.38
N VAL A 3 -35.24 5.83 6.45
CA VAL A 3 -35.42 5.26 5.10
C VAL A 3 -34.95 3.82 5.12
N GLY A 4 -35.90 2.88 5.07
CA GLY A 4 -35.62 1.44 4.97
C GLY A 4 -35.57 0.98 3.52
N ILE A 5 -34.47 0.37 3.12
CA ILE A 5 -34.26 -0.24 1.79
C ILE A 5 -34.71 -1.70 1.85
N ASP A 6 -35.69 -2.05 1.01
CA ASP A 6 -36.17 -3.45 0.93
C ASP A 6 -35.18 -4.33 0.16
N MET A 7 -34.42 -5.13 0.90
CA MET A 7 -33.44 -6.07 0.33
C MET A 7 -34.09 -7.40 -0.11
N GLY A 8 -35.30 -7.71 0.35
CA GLY A 8 -35.98 -8.96 0.06
C GLY A 8 -36.70 -9.53 1.29
N LEU A 9 -36.67 -10.83 1.48
CA LEU A 9 -37.42 -11.51 2.53
C LEU A 9 -36.50 -12.30 3.47
N THR A 10 -36.84 -12.25 4.77
CA THR A 10 -36.25 -13.14 5.77
C THR A 10 -36.79 -14.58 5.63
N ALA A 11 -36.21 -15.52 6.35
CA ALA A 11 -36.69 -16.91 6.41
C ALA A 11 -38.16 -17.01 6.88
N GLU A 12 -38.64 -16.01 7.63
CA GLU A 12 -40.04 -15.92 8.11
C GLU A 12 -40.96 -15.16 7.14
N ASN A 13 -40.54 -14.94 5.88
CA ASN A 13 -41.26 -14.17 4.87
C ASN A 13 -41.59 -12.71 5.29
N ARG A 14 -40.81 -12.13 6.18
CA ARG A 14 -40.92 -10.71 6.53
C ARG A 14 -39.94 -9.89 5.66
N PRO A 15 -40.26 -8.60 5.37
CA PRO A 15 -39.32 -7.75 4.66
C PRO A 15 -37.99 -7.62 5.40
N ALA A 16 -36.89 -7.82 4.69
CA ALA A 16 -35.53 -7.57 5.19
C ALA A 16 -35.16 -6.13 4.85
N LEU A 17 -35.39 -5.22 5.80
CA LEU A 17 -35.11 -3.80 5.61
C LEU A 17 -33.68 -3.49 6.01
N LEU A 18 -32.99 -2.74 5.16
CA LEU A 18 -31.68 -2.14 5.44
C LEU A 18 -31.89 -0.66 5.76
N ASP A 19 -31.41 -0.22 6.90
CA ASP A 19 -31.41 1.19 7.29
C ASP A 19 -30.38 1.96 6.48
N LEU A 20 -30.82 2.86 5.59
CA LEU A 20 -29.94 3.61 4.71
C LEU A 20 -29.11 4.65 5.46
N GLU A 21 -29.67 5.32 6.46
CA GLU A 21 -28.96 6.33 7.27
C GLU A 21 -27.84 5.66 8.07
N GLU A 22 -28.12 4.51 8.68
CA GLU A 22 -27.11 3.72 9.38
C GLU A 22 -26.04 3.18 8.42
N LEU A 23 -26.43 2.77 7.20
CA LEU A 23 -25.46 2.35 6.17
C LEU A 23 -24.52 3.49 5.76
N LEU A 24 -25.03 4.72 5.61
CA LEU A 24 -24.23 5.90 5.31
C LEU A 24 -23.25 6.25 6.44
N ALA A 25 -23.62 5.93 7.68
CA ALA A 25 -22.75 6.11 8.84
C ALA A 25 -21.71 5.01 9.03
N THR A 26 -21.93 3.85 8.41
CA THR A 26 -21.12 2.63 8.51
C THR A 26 -20.63 2.20 7.12
N ARG A 27 -20.14 0.98 6.97
CA ARG A 27 -19.67 0.41 5.70
C ARG A 27 -20.22 -0.99 5.56
N LEU A 28 -20.32 -1.47 4.32
CA LEU A 28 -20.83 -2.79 4.01
C LEU A 28 -19.77 -3.62 3.29
N LEU A 29 -19.63 -4.87 3.69
CA LEU A 29 -18.90 -5.89 2.97
C LEU A 29 -19.88 -6.97 2.49
N VAL A 30 -19.86 -7.21 1.18
CA VAL A 30 -20.62 -8.28 0.52
C VAL A 30 -19.63 -9.36 0.07
N GLN A 31 -19.84 -10.60 0.50
CA GLN A 31 -19.00 -11.72 0.13
C GLN A 31 -19.84 -12.84 -0.46
N GLY A 32 -19.32 -13.50 -1.48
CA GLY A 32 -19.92 -14.70 -2.05
C GLY A 32 -19.22 -15.13 -3.32
N ASN A 33 -19.06 -16.42 -3.50
CA ASN A 33 -18.40 -17.01 -4.67
C ASN A 33 -19.17 -16.71 -5.96
N SER A 34 -18.54 -16.96 -7.11
CA SER A 34 -19.20 -16.85 -8.41
C SER A 34 -20.52 -17.62 -8.42
N GLY A 35 -21.56 -17.00 -8.96
CA GLY A 35 -22.91 -17.57 -9.00
C GLY A 35 -23.67 -17.53 -7.66
N SER A 36 -23.14 -16.94 -6.57
CA SER A 36 -23.87 -16.76 -5.31
C SER A 36 -25.02 -15.74 -5.41
N GLY A 37 -24.98 -14.84 -6.40
CA GLY A 37 -25.94 -13.75 -6.56
C GLY A 37 -25.45 -12.40 -6.05
N LYS A 38 -24.14 -12.22 -5.89
CA LYS A 38 -23.49 -10.98 -5.42
C LYS A 38 -23.88 -9.75 -6.24
N SER A 39 -23.71 -9.80 -7.58
CA SER A 39 -24.08 -8.68 -8.48
C SER A 39 -25.59 -8.40 -8.45
N HIS A 40 -26.43 -9.44 -8.28
CA HIS A 40 -27.87 -9.29 -8.10
C HIS A 40 -28.21 -8.56 -6.78
N LEU A 41 -27.54 -8.90 -5.68
CA LEU A 41 -27.69 -8.22 -4.39
C LEU A 41 -27.28 -6.74 -4.48
N LEU A 42 -26.09 -6.45 -5.06
CA LEU A 42 -25.62 -5.08 -5.22
C LEU A 42 -26.59 -4.27 -6.08
N ARG A 43 -27.09 -4.87 -7.17
CA ARG A 43 -28.08 -4.25 -8.05
C ARG A 43 -29.38 -3.91 -7.28
N ARG A 44 -29.90 -4.87 -6.50
CA ARG A 44 -31.05 -4.63 -5.65
C ARG A 44 -30.85 -3.45 -4.70
N LEU A 45 -29.72 -3.40 -4.03
CA LEU A 45 -29.35 -2.29 -3.15
C LEU A 45 -29.32 -0.95 -3.89
N LEU A 46 -28.64 -0.91 -5.06
CA LEU A 46 -28.52 0.30 -5.87
C LEU A 46 -29.88 0.78 -6.39
N GLU A 47 -30.69 -0.11 -6.94
CA GLU A 47 -32.03 0.21 -7.46
C GLU A 47 -32.94 0.79 -6.37
N GLN A 48 -32.96 0.17 -5.19
CA GLN A 48 -33.82 0.61 -4.09
C GLN A 48 -33.33 1.89 -3.39
N SER A 49 -32.05 2.18 -3.43
CA SER A 49 -31.47 3.37 -2.83
C SER A 49 -31.29 4.55 -3.80
N ALA A 50 -31.42 4.34 -5.12
CA ALA A 50 -31.25 5.38 -6.14
C ALA A 50 -32.11 6.64 -5.93
N PRO A 51 -33.37 6.56 -5.50
CA PRO A 51 -34.20 7.76 -5.26
C PRO A 51 -33.72 8.61 -4.08
N TRP A 52 -32.89 8.04 -3.17
CA TRP A 52 -32.59 8.63 -1.88
C TRP A 52 -31.16 9.17 -1.76
N VAL A 53 -30.20 8.56 -2.47
CA VAL A 53 -28.79 8.85 -2.27
C VAL A 53 -28.02 8.78 -3.57
N GLN A 54 -27.04 9.66 -3.73
CA GLN A 54 -26.09 9.63 -4.84
C GLN A 54 -25.26 8.34 -4.80
N GLN A 55 -24.95 7.78 -5.97
CA GLN A 55 -24.27 6.50 -6.10
C GLN A 55 -23.07 6.58 -7.04
N CYS A 56 -22.04 5.86 -6.68
CA CYS A 56 -20.88 5.61 -7.53
C CYS A 56 -20.59 4.12 -7.53
N VAL A 57 -20.46 3.51 -8.70
CA VAL A 57 -20.12 2.10 -8.86
C VAL A 57 -18.78 2.00 -9.59
N ILE A 58 -17.80 1.33 -8.98
CA ILE A 58 -16.55 0.92 -9.61
C ILE A 58 -16.78 -0.50 -10.14
N ASP A 59 -16.85 -0.63 -11.44
CA ASP A 59 -17.33 -1.80 -12.16
C ASP A 59 -16.25 -2.37 -13.08
N PRO A 60 -15.47 -3.37 -12.63
CA PRO A 60 -14.39 -3.94 -13.43
C PRO A 60 -14.86 -4.82 -14.59
N GLU A 61 -16.10 -5.35 -14.52
CA GLU A 61 -16.64 -6.32 -15.47
C GLU A 61 -17.77 -5.76 -16.35
N GLY A 62 -18.17 -4.49 -16.16
CA GLY A 62 -19.25 -3.86 -16.94
C GLY A 62 -20.66 -4.35 -16.57
N ASP A 63 -20.84 -5.00 -15.43
CA ASP A 63 -22.10 -5.59 -15.00
C ASP A 63 -23.18 -4.53 -14.67
N PHE A 64 -22.81 -3.32 -14.26
CA PHE A 64 -23.72 -2.31 -13.69
C PHE A 64 -24.08 -1.18 -14.66
N VAL A 65 -23.53 -1.14 -15.87
CA VAL A 65 -23.78 -0.05 -16.84
C VAL A 65 -25.25 0.11 -17.20
N THR A 66 -26.05 -0.95 -17.13
CA THR A 66 -27.49 -0.94 -17.39
C THR A 66 -28.32 -0.18 -16.33
N LEU A 67 -27.71 0.25 -15.21
CA LEU A 67 -28.36 1.18 -14.28
C LEU A 67 -28.64 2.54 -14.93
N ALA A 68 -27.89 2.91 -15.97
CA ALA A 68 -28.10 4.13 -16.73
C ALA A 68 -29.49 4.16 -17.40
N ASP A 69 -29.97 3.02 -17.87
CA ASP A 69 -31.22 2.93 -18.63
C ASP A 69 -32.45 3.33 -17.82
N LYS A 70 -32.43 3.09 -16.51
CA LYS A 70 -33.60 3.30 -15.66
C LYS A 70 -33.39 4.29 -14.51
N TYR A 71 -32.17 4.34 -13.96
CA TYR A 71 -31.87 5.13 -12.75
C TYR A 71 -31.01 6.36 -13.02
N GLY A 72 -30.76 6.68 -14.30
CA GLY A 72 -30.09 7.92 -14.70
C GLY A 72 -28.61 7.99 -14.28
N HIS A 73 -27.95 6.86 -14.09
CA HIS A 73 -26.52 6.83 -13.87
C HIS A 73 -25.78 7.24 -15.16
N VAL A 74 -24.74 8.06 -15.01
CA VAL A 74 -23.82 8.35 -16.11
C VAL A 74 -22.77 7.26 -16.17
N VAL A 75 -22.64 6.61 -17.31
CA VAL A 75 -21.56 5.65 -17.54
C VAL A 75 -20.32 6.39 -17.99
N VAL A 76 -19.21 6.15 -17.30
CA VAL A 76 -17.88 6.65 -17.64
C VAL A 76 -17.01 5.47 -18.02
N GLU A 77 -16.66 5.37 -19.29
CA GLU A 77 -15.74 4.34 -19.78
C GLU A 77 -14.30 4.76 -19.44
N ALA A 78 -13.71 4.09 -18.48
CA ALA A 78 -12.39 4.50 -17.95
C ALA A 78 -11.27 4.40 -18.99
N ALA A 79 -11.39 3.47 -19.96
CA ALA A 79 -10.41 3.29 -21.04
C ALA A 79 -10.25 4.53 -21.92
N ASP A 80 -11.29 5.39 -22.00
CA ASP A 80 -11.26 6.63 -22.80
C ASP A 80 -10.61 7.82 -22.06
N HIS A 81 -10.15 7.60 -20.83
CA HIS A 81 -9.67 8.66 -19.95
C HIS A 81 -8.27 8.40 -19.40
N THR A 82 -7.56 9.49 -19.13
CA THR A 82 -6.33 9.46 -18.33
C THR A 82 -6.66 9.55 -16.83
N GLU A 83 -5.73 9.15 -15.95
CA GLU A 83 -5.87 9.27 -14.49
C GLU A 83 -6.25 10.71 -14.06
N VAL A 84 -5.58 11.72 -14.63
CA VAL A 84 -5.86 13.14 -14.35
C VAL A 84 -7.26 13.55 -14.81
N SER A 85 -7.69 13.05 -15.97
CA SER A 85 -9.05 13.31 -16.48
C SER A 85 -10.09 12.70 -15.55
N LEU A 86 -9.89 11.47 -15.09
CA LEU A 86 -10.82 10.78 -14.17
C LEU A 86 -10.92 11.48 -12.82
N GLN A 87 -9.82 12.00 -12.25
CA GLN A 87 -9.87 12.82 -11.04
C GLN A 87 -10.79 14.03 -11.21
N ARG A 88 -10.68 14.72 -12.35
CA ARG A 88 -11.54 15.88 -12.67
C ARG A 88 -13.00 15.48 -12.89
N VAL A 89 -13.24 14.34 -13.55
CA VAL A 89 -14.60 13.79 -13.70
C VAL A 89 -15.21 13.48 -12.34
N ALA A 90 -14.46 12.83 -11.44
CA ALA A 90 -14.90 12.52 -10.10
C ALA A 90 -15.25 13.77 -9.26
N ALA A 91 -14.44 14.82 -9.35
CA ALA A 91 -14.75 16.11 -8.70
C ALA A 91 -16.07 16.71 -9.21
N ARG A 92 -16.31 16.69 -10.54
CA ARG A 92 -17.59 17.14 -11.13
C ARG A 92 -18.76 16.27 -10.74
N VAL A 93 -18.58 14.95 -10.64
CA VAL A 93 -19.60 14.01 -10.15
C VAL A 93 -20.05 14.41 -8.74
N ARG A 94 -19.13 14.77 -7.85
CA ARG A 94 -19.45 15.26 -6.51
C ARG A 94 -20.18 16.62 -6.57
N GLN A 95 -19.64 17.56 -7.34
CA GLN A 95 -20.17 18.91 -7.47
C GLN A 95 -21.62 18.92 -7.97
N HIS A 96 -21.93 18.13 -8.99
CA HIS A 96 -23.25 18.10 -9.64
C HIS A 96 -24.20 17.04 -9.05
N ARG A 97 -23.76 16.27 -8.05
CA ARG A 97 -24.54 15.22 -7.38
C ARG A 97 -25.10 14.16 -8.36
N VAL A 98 -24.32 13.80 -9.38
CA VAL A 98 -24.72 12.83 -10.39
C VAL A 98 -24.32 11.42 -9.93
N SER A 99 -25.21 10.45 -10.07
CA SER A 99 -24.86 9.04 -9.90
C SER A 99 -24.08 8.53 -11.10
N VAL A 100 -23.06 7.68 -10.88
CA VAL A 100 -22.12 7.26 -11.92
C VAL A 100 -21.77 5.78 -11.82
N VAL A 101 -21.55 5.15 -12.97
CA VAL A 101 -20.88 3.85 -13.10
C VAL A 101 -19.56 4.09 -13.82
N LEU A 102 -18.44 3.83 -13.15
CA LEU A 102 -17.13 3.78 -13.77
C LEU A 102 -16.91 2.38 -14.31
N SER A 103 -17.08 2.21 -15.61
CA SER A 103 -16.78 0.96 -16.32
C SER A 103 -15.27 0.86 -16.56
N LEU A 104 -14.67 -0.24 -16.09
CA LEU A 104 -13.25 -0.55 -16.28
C LEU A 104 -13.07 -1.72 -17.25
N GLU A 105 -14.18 -2.15 -17.91
CA GLU A 105 -14.16 -3.18 -18.93
C GLU A 105 -13.18 -2.81 -20.06
N GLY A 106 -12.40 -3.77 -20.52
CA GLY A 106 -11.41 -3.56 -21.58
C GLY A 106 -10.06 -3.01 -21.15
N ALA A 107 -9.89 -2.56 -19.89
CA ALA A 107 -8.60 -2.20 -19.32
C ALA A 107 -7.92 -3.43 -18.69
N ASP A 108 -6.58 -3.53 -18.79
CA ASP A 108 -5.84 -4.54 -18.06
C ASP A 108 -5.88 -4.29 -16.54
N VAL A 109 -5.54 -5.30 -15.75
CA VAL A 109 -5.67 -5.24 -14.27
C VAL A 109 -4.88 -4.07 -13.66
N GLU A 110 -3.69 -3.77 -14.16
CA GLU A 110 -2.87 -2.65 -13.66
C GLU A 110 -3.51 -1.30 -13.99
N ALA A 111 -3.99 -1.13 -15.21
CA ALA A 111 -4.73 0.05 -15.64
C ALA A 111 -6.03 0.21 -14.83
N GLN A 112 -6.80 -0.86 -14.62
CA GLN A 112 -7.99 -0.84 -13.76
C GLN A 112 -7.66 -0.31 -12.36
N MET A 113 -6.57 -0.79 -11.75
CA MET A 113 -6.13 -0.34 -10.42
C MET A 113 -5.81 1.15 -10.40
N ARG A 114 -5.05 1.67 -11.37
CA ARG A 114 -4.65 3.08 -11.46
C ARG A 114 -5.84 4.00 -11.72
N LEU A 115 -6.68 3.63 -12.69
CA LEU A 115 -7.85 4.43 -13.09
C LEU A 115 -8.90 4.49 -11.97
N ALA A 116 -9.20 3.35 -11.32
CA ALA A 116 -10.09 3.32 -10.15
C ALA A 116 -9.54 4.14 -8.98
N ALA A 117 -8.24 4.03 -8.71
CA ALA A 117 -7.59 4.81 -7.65
C ALA A 117 -7.63 6.32 -7.92
N ALA A 118 -7.40 6.73 -9.17
CA ALA A 118 -7.49 8.13 -9.58
C ALA A 118 -8.92 8.68 -9.41
N PHE A 119 -9.93 7.91 -9.83
CA PHE A 119 -11.32 8.29 -9.67
C PHE A 119 -11.74 8.38 -8.21
N LEU A 120 -11.44 7.34 -7.41
CA LEU A 120 -11.70 7.33 -5.96
C LEU A 120 -10.99 8.47 -5.24
N GLY A 121 -9.74 8.79 -5.64
CA GLY A 121 -8.99 9.94 -5.17
C GLY A 121 -9.72 11.25 -5.45
N GLY A 122 -10.22 11.46 -6.66
CA GLY A 122 -10.99 12.63 -7.04
C GLY A 122 -12.30 12.78 -6.27
N LEU A 123 -13.02 11.67 -5.99
CA LEU A 123 -14.20 11.70 -5.11
C LEU A 123 -13.84 12.09 -3.68
N PHE A 124 -12.72 11.56 -3.18
CA PHE A 124 -12.25 11.77 -1.82
C PHE A 124 -11.73 13.20 -1.60
N ASP A 125 -11.03 13.77 -2.58
CA ASP A 125 -10.38 15.09 -2.49
C ASP A 125 -11.28 16.24 -2.94
N ALA A 126 -12.57 15.97 -3.25
CA ALA A 126 -13.55 17.00 -3.56
C ALA A 126 -13.65 18.06 -2.45
N GLU A 127 -13.96 19.29 -2.83
CA GLU A 127 -14.13 20.42 -1.92
C GLU A 127 -15.22 20.12 -0.86
N ARG A 128 -15.06 20.70 0.32
CA ARG A 128 -15.92 20.45 1.49
C ARG A 128 -17.38 20.74 1.23
N ASP A 129 -17.67 21.73 0.41
CA ASP A 129 -19.04 22.14 0.07
C ASP A 129 -19.81 21.06 -0.73
N TYR A 130 -19.08 20.10 -1.32
CA TYR A 130 -19.63 18.98 -2.11
C TYR A 130 -19.61 17.64 -1.37
N TRP A 131 -19.42 17.63 -0.03
CA TRP A 131 -19.41 16.40 0.77
C TRP A 131 -20.83 15.85 1.05
N TYR A 132 -21.65 15.81 0.02
CA TYR A 132 -22.97 15.17 0.11
C TYR A 132 -22.84 13.65 0.33
N PRO A 133 -23.83 13.02 1.00
CA PRO A 133 -23.87 11.58 1.15
C PRO A 133 -23.85 10.86 -0.21
N MET A 134 -22.96 9.88 -0.35
CA MET A 134 -22.82 9.05 -1.55
C MET A 134 -22.47 7.61 -1.15
N LEU A 135 -23.18 6.65 -1.74
CA LEU A 135 -22.77 5.25 -1.70
C LEU A 135 -21.69 5.02 -2.75
N VAL A 136 -20.55 4.45 -2.35
CA VAL A 136 -19.47 4.08 -3.26
C VAL A 136 -19.33 2.57 -3.22
N VAL A 137 -19.82 1.93 -4.28
CA VAL A 137 -19.79 0.48 -4.46
C VAL A 137 -18.55 0.11 -5.26
N VAL A 138 -17.75 -0.81 -4.74
CA VAL A 138 -16.58 -1.36 -5.44
C VAL A 138 -16.81 -2.86 -5.59
N ASP A 139 -17.10 -3.31 -6.81
CA ASP A 139 -17.19 -4.72 -7.09
C ASP A 139 -15.80 -5.33 -7.31
N GLU A 140 -15.67 -6.62 -7.08
CA GLU A 140 -14.40 -7.36 -7.11
C GLU A 140 -13.24 -6.63 -6.35
N ALA A 141 -13.55 -6.12 -5.16
CA ALA A 141 -12.67 -5.27 -4.35
C ALA A 141 -11.27 -5.88 -4.09
N GLN A 142 -11.10 -7.20 -4.17
CA GLN A 142 -9.80 -7.85 -4.07
C GLN A 142 -8.86 -7.51 -5.24
N LEU A 143 -9.38 -7.02 -6.37
CA LEU A 143 -8.57 -6.50 -7.47
C LEU A 143 -7.90 -5.18 -7.07
N PHE A 144 -8.62 -4.31 -6.35
CA PHE A 144 -8.17 -2.97 -5.99
C PHE A 144 -7.47 -2.90 -4.63
N ALA A 145 -7.70 -3.87 -3.75
CA ALA A 145 -7.07 -3.98 -2.44
C ALA A 145 -6.58 -5.42 -2.19
N PRO A 146 -5.59 -5.91 -2.94
CA PRO A 146 -5.09 -7.27 -2.77
C PRO A 146 -4.34 -7.45 -1.45
N ALA A 147 -4.55 -8.61 -0.80
CA ALA A 147 -3.90 -8.97 0.46
C ALA A 147 -2.38 -9.21 0.34
N ALA A 148 -1.92 -9.63 -0.84
CA ALA A 148 -0.53 -9.95 -1.14
C ALA A 148 -0.07 -9.27 -2.43
N ALA A 149 1.24 -9.19 -2.64
CA ALA A 149 1.82 -8.81 -3.92
C ALA A 149 1.43 -9.85 -4.98
N GLY A 150 1.06 -9.38 -6.17
CA GLY A 150 0.71 -10.18 -7.34
C GLY A 150 1.64 -9.87 -8.51
N GLU A 151 1.17 -10.13 -9.72
CA GLU A 151 1.91 -9.89 -10.97
C GLU A 151 1.91 -8.41 -11.42
N VAL A 152 1.15 -7.55 -10.73
CA VAL A 152 1.07 -6.11 -11.01
C VAL A 152 2.19 -5.33 -10.33
N SER A 153 2.50 -4.15 -10.86
CA SER A 153 3.54 -3.28 -10.28
C SER A 153 3.21 -2.90 -8.83
N ASP A 154 4.25 -2.81 -7.99
CA ASP A 154 4.10 -2.39 -6.59
C ASP A 154 3.53 -0.98 -6.45
N GLU A 155 3.78 -0.10 -7.43
CA GLU A 155 3.26 1.25 -7.46
C GLU A 155 1.76 1.27 -7.65
N ALA A 156 1.24 0.62 -8.69
CA ALA A 156 -0.21 0.52 -8.95
C ALA A 156 -0.94 -0.09 -7.76
N ARG A 157 -0.37 -1.16 -7.17
CA ARG A 157 -0.91 -1.80 -5.97
C ARG A 157 -0.97 -0.85 -4.77
N LYS A 158 0.10 -0.09 -4.49
CA LYS A 158 0.14 0.85 -3.36
C LYS A 158 -0.85 2.00 -3.52
N VAL A 159 -0.95 2.56 -4.72
CA VAL A 159 -1.88 3.65 -5.04
C VAL A 159 -3.33 3.18 -4.89
N SER A 160 -3.66 2.03 -5.46
CA SER A 160 -5.00 1.44 -5.39
C SER A 160 -5.39 1.06 -3.96
N LEU A 161 -4.50 0.37 -3.22
CA LEU A 161 -4.73 0.04 -1.81
C LEU A 161 -4.89 1.29 -0.95
N GLY A 162 -4.13 2.36 -1.23
CA GLY A 162 -4.25 3.65 -0.57
C GLY A 162 -5.62 4.29 -0.77
N ALA A 163 -6.14 4.29 -2.01
CA ALA A 163 -7.46 4.81 -2.34
C ALA A 163 -8.58 4.03 -1.64
N MET A 164 -8.51 2.69 -1.66
CA MET A 164 -9.46 1.81 -0.97
C MET A 164 -9.42 1.99 0.55
N THR A 165 -8.23 2.14 1.13
CA THR A 165 -8.07 2.43 2.55
C THR A 165 -8.66 3.79 2.92
N ASN A 166 -8.45 4.83 2.11
CA ASN A 166 -9.06 6.15 2.33
C ASN A 166 -10.58 6.07 2.27
N LEU A 167 -11.16 5.37 1.30
CA LEU A 167 -12.60 5.16 1.19
C LEU A 167 -13.14 4.49 2.46
N MET A 168 -12.57 3.35 2.85
CA MET A 168 -13.11 2.55 3.95
C MET A 168 -12.82 3.13 5.33
N CYS A 169 -11.62 3.68 5.60
CA CYS A 169 -11.27 4.21 6.91
C CYS A 169 -11.74 5.66 7.12
N ARG A 170 -11.70 6.48 6.08
CA ARG A 170 -11.84 7.94 6.19
C ARG A 170 -13.00 8.54 5.38
N GLY A 171 -13.60 7.78 4.46
CA GLY A 171 -14.65 8.25 3.53
C GLY A 171 -15.85 8.86 4.24
N ARG A 172 -16.31 8.27 5.36
CA ARG A 172 -17.46 8.77 6.14
C ARG A 172 -17.40 10.27 6.43
N LYS A 173 -16.24 10.78 6.83
CA LYS A 173 -16.07 12.21 7.16
C LYS A 173 -16.23 13.12 5.94
N ARG A 174 -16.16 12.54 4.73
CA ARG A 174 -16.31 13.22 3.45
C ARG A 174 -17.63 12.86 2.73
N GLY A 175 -18.56 12.26 3.46
CA GLY A 175 -19.86 11.83 2.94
C GLY A 175 -19.79 10.57 2.07
N LEU A 176 -18.68 9.83 2.04
CA LEU A 176 -18.55 8.61 1.25
C LEU A 176 -18.79 7.38 2.12
N ALA A 177 -19.81 6.59 1.78
CA ALA A 177 -20.09 5.31 2.42
C ALA A 177 -19.62 4.16 1.51
N GLY A 178 -18.53 3.50 1.90
CA GLY A 178 -17.94 2.40 1.14
C GLY A 178 -18.73 1.10 1.25
N ILE A 179 -19.04 0.52 0.11
CA ILE A 179 -19.63 -0.82 -0.04
C ILE A 179 -18.65 -1.62 -0.89
N ILE A 180 -18.04 -2.62 -0.31
CA ILE A 180 -17.07 -3.48 -1.02
C ILE A 180 -17.63 -4.87 -1.22
N ALA A 181 -17.49 -5.39 -2.42
CA ALA A 181 -17.93 -6.73 -2.75
C ALA A 181 -16.76 -7.58 -3.25
N THR A 182 -16.71 -8.85 -2.83
CA THR A 182 -15.62 -9.75 -3.19
C THR A 182 -16.08 -11.20 -3.33
N GLN A 183 -15.49 -11.91 -4.27
CA GLN A 183 -15.63 -13.36 -4.37
C GLN A 183 -14.63 -14.10 -3.47
N ARG A 184 -13.49 -13.47 -3.17
CA ARG A 184 -12.35 -14.09 -2.49
C ARG A 184 -11.90 -13.24 -1.30
N LEU A 185 -12.59 -13.42 -0.17
CA LEU A 185 -12.33 -12.64 1.05
C LEU A 185 -10.89 -12.77 1.56
N ALA A 186 -10.29 -13.95 1.42
CA ALA A 186 -8.91 -14.18 1.80
C ALA A 186 -7.90 -13.41 0.93
N LYS A 187 -8.27 -13.05 -0.30
CA LYS A 187 -7.44 -12.23 -1.20
C LYS A 187 -7.61 -10.72 -0.97
N LEU A 188 -8.61 -10.29 -0.20
CA LEU A 188 -8.84 -8.89 0.14
C LEU A 188 -7.96 -8.46 1.32
N ALA A 189 -7.38 -7.27 1.23
CA ALA A 189 -6.53 -6.71 2.28
C ALA A 189 -7.26 -6.60 3.62
N LYS A 190 -6.60 -7.03 4.69
CA LYS A 190 -7.19 -7.16 6.04
C LYS A 190 -7.69 -5.83 6.59
N ASN A 191 -6.91 -4.77 6.42
CA ASN A 191 -7.23 -3.43 6.90
C ASN A 191 -8.47 -2.83 6.19
N VAL A 192 -8.70 -3.18 4.92
CA VAL A 192 -9.87 -2.72 4.15
C VAL A 192 -11.13 -3.50 4.58
N ALA A 193 -11.03 -4.83 4.71
CA ALA A 193 -12.14 -5.68 5.13
C ALA A 193 -12.60 -5.40 6.57
N ALA A 194 -11.66 -5.16 7.49
CA ALA A 194 -11.95 -4.94 8.91
C ALA A 194 -12.68 -3.62 9.22
N GLU A 195 -12.73 -2.69 8.26
CA GLU A 195 -13.45 -1.42 8.41
C GLU A 195 -14.96 -1.55 8.17
N ALA A 196 -15.42 -2.65 7.61
CA ALA A 196 -16.85 -2.91 7.44
C ALA A 196 -17.51 -3.22 8.80
N SER A 197 -18.68 -2.65 9.03
CA SER A 197 -19.51 -2.92 10.21
C SER A 197 -20.75 -3.73 9.85
N ASN A 198 -21.12 -3.75 8.58
CA ASN A 198 -22.22 -4.54 8.05
C ASN A 198 -21.68 -5.60 7.09
N PHE A 199 -22.32 -6.75 7.11
CA PHE A 199 -21.90 -7.91 6.33
C PHE A 199 -23.10 -8.58 5.68
N LEU A 200 -22.95 -8.93 4.39
CA LEU A 200 -23.86 -9.79 3.65
C LEU A 200 -23.04 -10.95 3.09
N MET A 201 -23.11 -12.09 3.79
CA MET A 201 -22.32 -13.28 3.47
C MET A 201 -23.15 -14.26 2.66
N GLY A 202 -22.77 -14.48 1.42
CA GLY A 202 -23.35 -15.45 0.51
C GLY A 202 -22.60 -16.78 0.50
N ARG A 203 -22.99 -17.64 -0.43
CA ARG A 203 -22.41 -18.98 -0.55
C ARG A 203 -20.89 -18.94 -0.74
N THR A 204 -20.18 -19.72 0.10
CA THR A 204 -18.72 -19.76 0.15
C THR A 204 -18.25 -21.20 0.30
N PHE A 205 -17.36 -21.69 -0.58
CA PHE A 205 -16.87 -23.06 -0.57
C PHE A 205 -15.48 -23.24 0.02
N LEU A 206 -14.64 -22.21 -0.07
CA LEU A 206 -13.24 -22.31 0.31
C LEU A 206 -13.05 -22.12 1.81
N ASP A 207 -12.41 -23.07 2.46
CA ASP A 207 -12.17 -23.05 3.90
C ASP A 207 -11.41 -21.81 4.36
N ILE A 208 -10.49 -21.31 3.54
CA ILE A 208 -9.72 -20.08 3.85
C ILE A 208 -10.63 -18.83 3.86
N ASP A 209 -11.60 -18.75 2.93
CA ASP A 209 -12.56 -17.65 2.88
C ASP A 209 -13.58 -17.77 4.03
N MET A 210 -14.03 -18.99 4.37
CA MET A 210 -14.90 -19.25 5.53
C MET A 210 -14.23 -18.93 6.86
N ALA A 211 -12.97 -19.35 7.04
CA ALA A 211 -12.20 -19.02 8.23
C ALA A 211 -12.05 -17.49 8.39
N ARG A 212 -11.81 -16.81 7.27
CA ARG A 212 -11.72 -15.35 7.26
C ARG A 212 -13.05 -14.66 7.57
N ALA A 213 -14.17 -15.19 7.06
CA ALA A 213 -15.50 -14.72 7.39
C ALA A 213 -15.82 -14.93 8.88
N ALA A 214 -15.50 -16.10 9.43
CA ALA A 214 -15.65 -16.39 10.86
C ALA A 214 -14.89 -15.38 11.73
N ASP A 215 -13.63 -15.11 11.39
CA ASP A 215 -12.79 -14.13 12.11
C ASP A 215 -13.41 -12.72 12.09
N LEU A 216 -13.90 -12.26 10.92
CA LEU A 216 -14.50 -10.93 10.77
C LEU A 216 -15.84 -10.80 11.51
N LEU A 217 -16.65 -11.86 11.53
CA LEU A 217 -17.96 -11.85 12.14
C LEU A 217 -17.92 -12.20 13.64
N GLY A 218 -16.75 -12.56 14.18
CA GLY A 218 -16.61 -13.04 15.55
C GLY A 218 -17.36 -14.36 15.80
N MET A 219 -17.47 -15.22 14.79
CA MET A 219 -18.16 -16.51 14.84
C MET A 219 -17.18 -17.65 15.00
N GLU A 220 -17.63 -18.76 15.60
CA GLU A 220 -16.86 -20.00 15.57
C GLU A 220 -16.77 -20.55 14.13
N ARG A 221 -15.64 -21.16 13.76
CA ARG A 221 -15.43 -21.74 12.43
C ARG A 221 -16.55 -22.72 12.02
N ARG A 222 -17.03 -23.52 12.98
CA ARG A 222 -18.15 -24.45 12.76
C ARG A 222 -19.44 -23.73 12.36
N GLN A 223 -19.67 -22.54 12.88
CA GLN A 223 -20.85 -21.74 12.50
C GLN A 223 -20.73 -21.17 11.10
N ALA A 224 -19.52 -20.88 10.63
CA ALA A 224 -19.29 -20.40 9.27
C ALA A 224 -19.53 -21.48 8.19
N GLU A 225 -19.58 -22.76 8.54
CA GLU A 225 -19.93 -23.84 7.60
C GLU A 225 -21.34 -23.65 7.00
N MET A 226 -22.23 -22.94 7.71
CA MET A 226 -23.55 -22.59 7.18
C MET A 226 -23.49 -21.83 5.84
N PHE A 227 -22.40 -21.09 5.57
CA PHE A 227 -22.25 -20.35 4.29
C PHE A 227 -22.05 -21.27 3.10
N ARG A 228 -21.63 -22.53 3.29
CA ARG A 228 -21.45 -23.52 2.23
C ARG A 228 -22.77 -23.94 1.61
N ASP A 229 -23.80 -24.05 2.43
CA ASP A 229 -25.11 -24.60 2.06
C ASP A 229 -26.09 -23.53 1.54
N LEU A 230 -25.68 -22.27 1.53
CA LEU A 230 -26.54 -21.19 1.05
C LEU A 230 -26.86 -21.36 -0.44
N GLN A 231 -28.13 -21.21 -0.78
CA GLN A 231 -28.60 -21.21 -2.17
C GLN A 231 -28.24 -19.89 -2.87
N ARG A 232 -28.28 -19.89 -4.20
CA ARG A 232 -28.11 -18.67 -4.99
C ARG A 232 -29.15 -17.62 -4.57
N GLY A 233 -28.68 -16.37 -4.34
CA GLY A 233 -29.54 -15.27 -3.89
C GLY A 233 -29.89 -15.28 -2.41
N HIS A 234 -29.35 -16.23 -1.63
CA HIS A 234 -29.48 -16.26 -0.18
C HIS A 234 -28.20 -15.78 0.47
N PHE A 235 -28.34 -14.88 1.45
CA PHE A 235 -27.24 -14.29 2.20
C PHE A 235 -27.56 -14.29 3.69
N VAL A 236 -26.53 -14.29 4.52
CA VAL A 236 -26.65 -14.03 5.94
C VAL A 236 -26.25 -12.58 6.19
N ALA A 237 -27.18 -11.79 6.68
CA ALA A 237 -27.02 -10.39 7.02
C ALA A 237 -26.61 -10.23 8.49
N LEU A 238 -25.63 -9.37 8.76
CA LEU A 238 -25.18 -9.00 10.10
C LEU A 238 -24.67 -7.58 10.10
N GLY A 239 -24.99 -6.80 11.13
CA GLY A 239 -24.48 -5.46 11.35
C GLY A 239 -25.57 -4.45 11.70
N PRO A 240 -25.18 -3.25 12.17
CA PRO A 240 -26.12 -2.26 12.71
C PRO A 240 -27.18 -1.79 11.71
N ALA A 241 -26.85 -1.71 10.41
CA ALA A 241 -27.83 -1.31 9.39
C ALA A 241 -28.80 -2.44 8.98
N LEU A 242 -28.55 -3.68 9.37
CA LEU A 242 -29.34 -4.84 8.96
C LEU A 242 -29.91 -5.59 10.17
N SER A 243 -29.06 -6.28 10.91
CA SER A 243 -29.45 -7.07 12.08
C SER A 243 -28.27 -7.26 13.03
N ARG A 244 -28.52 -7.15 14.34
CA ARG A 244 -27.52 -7.45 15.38
C ARG A 244 -27.23 -8.94 15.56
N ARG A 245 -28.03 -9.80 14.93
CA ARG A 245 -27.85 -11.27 14.94
C ARG A 245 -27.83 -11.76 13.51
N PRO A 246 -27.12 -12.85 13.21
CA PRO A 246 -27.13 -13.43 11.87
C PRO A 246 -28.56 -13.66 11.38
N LEU A 247 -28.93 -13.00 10.28
CA LEU A 247 -30.27 -13.03 9.71
C LEU A 247 -30.20 -13.57 8.27
N PRO A 248 -30.75 -14.76 8.00
CA PRO A 248 -30.86 -15.26 6.65
C PRO A 248 -31.83 -14.40 5.83
N VAL A 249 -31.37 -13.92 4.66
CA VAL A 249 -32.15 -13.08 3.75
C VAL A 249 -32.10 -13.66 2.34
N ARG A 250 -33.27 -13.78 1.71
CA ARG A 250 -33.42 -14.06 0.28
C ARG A 250 -33.58 -12.74 -0.43
N ILE A 251 -32.65 -12.39 -1.32
CA ILE A 251 -32.66 -11.13 -2.05
C ILE A 251 -33.88 -11.05 -2.99
N GLY A 252 -34.52 -9.89 -3.01
CA GLY A 252 -35.68 -9.59 -3.83
C GLY A 252 -35.33 -9.50 -5.32
N VAL A 253 -36.34 -9.30 -6.14
CA VAL A 253 -36.19 -9.12 -7.59
C VAL A 253 -35.52 -7.79 -7.91
N VAL A 254 -34.80 -7.75 -9.03
CA VAL A 254 -34.20 -6.54 -9.60
C VAL A 254 -34.92 -6.14 -10.88
N GLU A 255 -34.83 -4.89 -11.23
CA GLU A 255 -35.53 -4.32 -12.38
C GLU A 255 -34.64 -4.18 -13.61
N THR A 256 -33.32 -4.06 -13.41
CA THR A 256 -32.33 -3.99 -14.47
C THR A 256 -31.58 -5.32 -14.58
N ALA A 257 -31.09 -5.66 -15.77
CA ALA A 257 -30.34 -6.90 -16.02
C ALA A 257 -28.87 -6.59 -16.23
N GLY A 258 -27.97 -7.47 -15.79
CA GLY A 258 -26.55 -7.42 -16.15
C GLY A 258 -26.35 -7.68 -17.65
N ARG A 259 -25.30 -7.12 -18.24
CA ARG A 259 -24.92 -7.42 -19.64
C ARG A 259 -24.54 -8.89 -19.83
N GLY A 260 -23.94 -9.52 -18.85
CA GLY A 260 -23.51 -10.90 -18.85
C GLY A 260 -24.61 -11.86 -18.39
N GLY A 261 -25.43 -12.36 -19.29
CA GLY A 261 -26.25 -13.55 -19.01
C GLY A 261 -25.34 -14.77 -18.79
N SER A 262 -25.70 -15.69 -17.86
CA SER A 262 -25.00 -16.97 -17.79
C SER A 262 -25.04 -17.62 -19.18
N PRO A 263 -23.91 -18.16 -19.68
CA PRO A 263 -23.89 -18.82 -20.98
C PRO A 263 -25.01 -19.86 -21.05
N LYS A 264 -25.88 -19.75 -22.04
CA LYS A 264 -26.88 -20.78 -22.29
C LYS A 264 -26.24 -21.86 -23.12
N LEU A 265 -26.56 -23.10 -22.82
CA LEU A 265 -26.19 -24.21 -23.68
C LEU A 265 -26.77 -23.95 -25.09
N MET A 266 -25.88 -23.83 -26.06
CA MET A 266 -26.21 -23.71 -27.45
C MET A 266 -25.62 -24.94 -28.13
N PRO A 267 -26.47 -25.85 -28.69
CA PRO A 267 -25.95 -27.01 -29.38
C PRO A 267 -24.99 -26.58 -30.49
N LEU A 268 -23.95 -27.34 -30.70
CA LEU A 268 -23.07 -27.14 -31.85
C LEU A 268 -23.86 -27.40 -33.14
N PRO A 269 -23.50 -26.74 -34.24
CA PRO A 269 -24.06 -27.09 -35.55
C PRO A 269 -23.86 -28.58 -35.83
N ASP A 270 -24.87 -29.23 -36.39
CA ASP A 270 -24.83 -30.67 -36.70
C ASP A 270 -23.67 -31.04 -37.64
N GLN A 271 -23.24 -30.09 -38.47
CA GLN A 271 -22.03 -30.21 -39.27
C GLN A 271 -21.24 -28.90 -39.20
N PRO A 272 -19.91 -28.95 -38.89
CA PRO A 272 -19.07 -27.79 -39.05
C PRO A 272 -18.99 -27.43 -40.56
N PRO A 273 -18.82 -26.14 -40.91
CA PRO A 273 -18.61 -25.73 -42.30
C PRO A 273 -17.47 -26.54 -42.92
N ALA A 274 -17.65 -27.01 -44.17
CA ALA A 274 -16.66 -27.84 -44.88
C ALA A 274 -15.28 -27.12 -44.99
N ASP A 275 -15.31 -25.79 -44.96
CA ASP A 275 -14.17 -24.88 -45.05
C ASP A 275 -13.81 -24.24 -43.69
N ALA A 276 -14.26 -24.81 -42.57
CA ALA A 276 -14.04 -24.26 -41.23
C ALA A 276 -12.57 -23.92 -40.92
N ARG A 277 -11.65 -24.77 -41.44
CA ARG A 277 -10.22 -24.54 -41.27
C ARG A 277 -9.76 -23.29 -42.01
N ASP A 278 -10.21 -23.10 -43.23
CA ASP A 278 -9.83 -21.95 -44.04
C ASP A 278 -10.48 -20.67 -43.51
N LEU A 279 -11.75 -20.74 -43.04
CA LEU A 279 -12.43 -19.62 -42.37
C LEU A 279 -11.73 -19.15 -41.11
N ILE A 280 -11.11 -20.07 -40.34
CA ILE A 280 -10.44 -19.73 -39.09
C ILE A 280 -8.99 -19.28 -39.33
N LEU A 281 -8.30 -19.89 -40.29
CA LEU A 281 -6.86 -19.68 -40.50
C LEU A 281 -6.52 -18.66 -41.59
N THR A 282 -7.48 -18.29 -42.46
CA THR A 282 -7.25 -17.25 -43.47
C THR A 282 -7.48 -15.88 -42.86
N PRO A 283 -6.48 -15.00 -42.87
CA PRO A 283 -6.63 -13.64 -42.35
C PRO A 283 -7.74 -12.89 -43.12
N THR A 284 -8.57 -12.19 -42.39
CA THR A 284 -9.57 -11.29 -42.96
C THR A 284 -8.91 -10.08 -43.63
N ALA A 285 -9.61 -9.40 -44.56
CA ALA A 285 -9.06 -8.21 -45.21
C ALA A 285 -8.67 -7.13 -44.22
N ASP A 286 -9.39 -6.99 -43.09
CA ASP A 286 -9.11 -6.03 -42.04
C ASP A 286 -7.84 -6.37 -41.25
N GLU A 287 -7.53 -7.66 -41.08
CA GLU A 287 -6.30 -8.12 -40.43
C GLU A 287 -5.06 -7.91 -41.32
N LEU A 288 -5.23 -7.90 -42.62
CA LEU A 288 -4.15 -7.62 -43.59
C LEU A 288 -3.79 -6.13 -43.63
N PHE A 289 -4.71 -5.24 -43.25
CA PHE A 289 -4.50 -3.80 -43.19
C PHE A 289 -4.24 -3.28 -41.76
N ALA A 290 -4.36 -4.11 -40.73
CA ALA A 290 -3.94 -3.74 -39.40
C ALA A 290 -2.43 -3.46 -39.40
N PRO A 291 -1.95 -2.35 -38.79
CA PRO A 291 -0.53 -2.12 -38.65
C PRO A 291 0.06 -3.34 -37.95
N THR A 292 0.98 -4.01 -38.63
CA THR A 292 1.68 -5.18 -38.11
C THR A 292 2.20 -4.83 -36.73
N PRO A 293 1.75 -5.48 -35.63
CA PRO A 293 2.36 -5.26 -34.35
C PRO A 293 3.86 -5.52 -34.54
N MET A 294 4.69 -4.53 -34.25
CA MET A 294 6.14 -4.71 -34.31
C MET A 294 6.46 -6.03 -33.61
N PRO A 295 7.21 -6.93 -34.25
CA PRO A 295 7.50 -8.21 -33.65
C PRO A 295 8.13 -7.92 -32.29
N VAL A 296 7.39 -8.20 -31.22
CA VAL A 296 7.96 -8.34 -29.89
C VAL A 296 9.10 -9.34 -30.11
N ALA A 297 10.33 -8.89 -29.93
CA ALA A 297 11.49 -9.73 -30.12
C ALA A 297 11.19 -11.06 -29.43
N LYS A 298 11.03 -12.12 -30.21
CA LYS A 298 10.77 -13.45 -29.67
C LYS A 298 11.83 -13.66 -28.62
N ARG A 299 11.43 -13.77 -27.35
CA ARG A 299 12.35 -14.30 -26.34
C ARG A 299 12.98 -15.53 -26.99
N PRO A 300 14.31 -15.58 -27.10
CA PRO A 300 14.95 -16.75 -27.64
C PRO A 300 14.34 -17.95 -26.90
N PRO A 301 14.04 -19.07 -27.62
CA PRO A 301 13.51 -20.27 -26.97
C PRO A 301 14.36 -20.54 -25.73
N PRO A 302 13.76 -20.95 -24.59
CA PRO A 302 14.53 -21.22 -23.40
C PRO A 302 15.72 -22.09 -23.81
N GLN A 303 16.92 -21.52 -23.71
CA GLN A 303 18.14 -22.27 -24.04
C GLN A 303 18.03 -23.53 -23.21
N ALA A 304 18.21 -24.69 -23.88
CA ALA A 304 18.31 -25.98 -23.22
C ALA A 304 19.20 -25.77 -22.00
N ALA A 305 18.75 -26.25 -20.83
CA ALA A 305 19.41 -26.01 -19.55
C ALA A 305 20.94 -26.15 -19.78
N PRO A 306 21.73 -25.11 -19.50
CA PRO A 306 23.13 -25.10 -19.85
C PRO A 306 23.75 -26.33 -19.23
N ASP A 307 24.47 -27.13 -20.06
CA ASP A 307 25.26 -28.24 -19.56
C ASP A 307 26.17 -27.65 -18.48
N ILE A 308 25.85 -27.94 -17.21
CA ILE A 308 26.57 -27.44 -16.04
C ILE A 308 28.06 -27.69 -16.16
N ASN A 309 28.46 -28.82 -16.80
CA ASN A 309 29.86 -29.16 -17.05
C ASN A 309 30.50 -28.28 -18.13
N ALA A 310 29.75 -27.88 -19.15
CA ALA A 310 30.21 -26.93 -20.15
C ALA A 310 30.32 -25.52 -19.56
N ALA A 311 29.35 -25.09 -18.72
CA ALA A 311 29.39 -23.82 -18.02
C ALA A 311 30.55 -23.73 -17.02
N LEU A 312 30.84 -24.81 -16.29
CA LEU A 312 32.00 -24.90 -15.39
C LEU A 312 33.35 -24.85 -16.15
N ARG A 313 33.44 -25.49 -17.31
CA ARG A 313 34.65 -25.41 -18.17
C ARG A 313 34.85 -24.00 -18.72
N LEU A 314 33.80 -23.34 -19.19
CA LEU A 314 33.81 -21.94 -19.64
C LEU A 314 34.14 -20.97 -18.51
N ALA A 315 33.61 -21.19 -17.31
CA ALA A 315 33.94 -20.41 -16.13
C ALA A 315 35.41 -20.59 -15.74
N GLY A 316 35.93 -21.81 -15.79
CA GLY A 316 37.35 -22.08 -15.56
C GLY A 316 38.27 -21.43 -16.61
N GLN A 317 37.88 -21.45 -17.89
CA GLN A 317 38.62 -20.76 -18.94
C GLN A 317 38.59 -19.22 -18.78
N ARG A 318 37.44 -18.64 -18.46
CA ARG A 318 37.33 -17.19 -18.15
C ARG A 318 38.13 -16.81 -16.91
N GLN A 319 38.15 -17.64 -15.89
CA GLN A 319 38.96 -17.42 -14.70
C GLN A 319 40.45 -17.46 -15.02
N ALA A 320 40.90 -18.40 -15.90
CA ALA A 320 42.26 -18.44 -16.37
C ALA A 320 42.64 -17.24 -17.26
N GLU A 321 41.73 -16.77 -18.13
CA GLU A 321 41.93 -15.56 -18.92
C GLU A 321 41.97 -14.29 -18.07
N ILE A 322 41.09 -14.20 -17.04
CA ILE A 322 41.10 -13.12 -16.06
C ILE A 322 42.40 -13.11 -15.26
N ALA A 323 42.88 -14.30 -14.83
CA ALA A 323 44.14 -14.43 -14.12
C ALA A 323 45.34 -14.07 -15.02
N ALA A 324 45.31 -14.46 -16.31
CA ALA A 324 46.35 -14.07 -17.28
C ALA A 324 46.34 -12.57 -17.60
N ASN A 325 45.16 -11.95 -17.70
CA ASN A 325 45.01 -10.48 -17.87
C ASN A 325 45.37 -9.69 -16.60
N ALA A 326 45.10 -10.25 -15.40
CA ALA A 326 45.50 -9.63 -14.13
C ALA A 326 47.05 -9.68 -13.95
N ALA A 327 47.69 -10.70 -14.46
CA ALA A 327 49.16 -10.77 -14.47
C ALA A 327 49.83 -9.80 -15.45
N ALA A 328 49.09 -9.38 -16.51
CA ALA A 328 49.58 -8.44 -17.51
C ALA A 328 49.30 -6.94 -17.17
N ASN A 329 48.40 -6.67 -16.22
CA ASN A 329 48.08 -5.32 -15.78
C ASN A 329 47.96 -5.32 -14.24
N PRO A 330 49.00 -4.91 -13.51
CA PRO A 330 48.95 -4.88 -12.04
C PRO A 330 47.81 -3.98 -11.59
N GLU A 331 46.88 -4.52 -10.81
CA GLU A 331 45.83 -3.74 -10.14
C GLU A 331 46.47 -2.64 -9.30
N PRO A 332 45.83 -1.47 -9.20
CA PRO A 332 46.24 -0.49 -8.22
C PRO A 332 46.20 -1.14 -6.81
N PRO A 333 47.10 -0.75 -5.91
CA PRO A 333 47.23 -1.38 -4.61
C PRO A 333 45.89 -1.50 -3.92
N SER A 334 45.54 -2.69 -3.43
CA SER A 334 44.34 -2.93 -2.63
C SER A 334 44.42 -2.03 -1.40
N LEU A 335 43.37 -1.25 -1.18
CA LEU A 335 43.22 -0.43 0.02
C LEU A 335 43.38 -1.33 1.26
N SER A 336 44.06 -0.86 2.27
CA SER A 336 44.10 -1.57 3.56
C SER A 336 42.68 -1.65 4.15
N ALA A 337 42.44 -2.59 5.07
CA ALA A 337 41.13 -2.73 5.70
C ALA A 337 40.69 -1.41 6.36
N GLU A 338 41.61 -0.68 6.97
CA GLU A 338 41.36 0.62 7.61
C GLU A 338 41.01 1.73 6.58
N GLU A 339 41.72 1.78 5.45
CA GLU A 339 41.41 2.71 4.36
C GLU A 339 40.06 2.40 3.71
N MET A 340 39.71 1.11 3.58
CA MET A 340 38.41 0.69 3.09
C MET A 340 37.28 1.13 4.02
N GLU A 341 37.45 0.95 5.33
CA GLU A 341 36.47 1.40 6.33
C GLU A 341 36.28 2.90 6.31
N GLN A 342 37.34 3.67 6.23
CA GLN A 342 37.28 5.13 6.12
C GLN A 342 36.53 5.58 4.87
N ARG A 343 36.80 4.95 3.72
CA ARG A 343 36.11 5.23 2.47
C ARG A 343 34.61 4.89 2.50
N LEU A 344 34.24 3.79 3.12
CA LEU A 344 32.85 3.43 3.31
C LEU A 344 32.10 4.45 4.19
N ASP A 345 32.76 4.97 5.24
CA ASP A 345 32.22 6.03 6.09
C ASP A 345 32.09 7.37 5.34
N GLU A 346 33.05 7.71 4.48
CA GLU A 346 32.96 8.89 3.61
C GLU A 346 31.73 8.79 2.68
N VAL A 347 31.55 7.66 2.03
CA VAL A 347 30.39 7.41 1.15
C VAL A 347 29.08 7.47 1.93
N LEU A 348 29.02 6.95 3.15
CA LEU A 348 27.83 7.05 3.98
C LEU A 348 27.53 8.50 4.39
N ARG A 349 28.56 9.30 4.71
CA ARG A 349 28.37 10.73 4.99
C ARG A 349 27.88 11.50 3.76
N GLU A 350 28.36 11.16 2.56
CA GLU A 350 27.84 11.73 1.31
C GLU A 350 26.36 11.38 1.08
N VAL A 351 25.93 10.15 1.40
CA VAL A 351 24.51 9.75 1.34
C VAL A 351 23.67 10.58 2.31
N LEU A 352 24.20 10.88 3.49
CA LEU A 352 23.50 11.65 4.54
C LEU A 352 23.66 13.17 4.39
N ALA A 353 24.46 13.67 3.46
CA ALA A 353 24.63 15.10 3.21
C ALA A 353 23.35 15.77 2.67
N ASP A 354 22.45 15.00 2.05
CA ASP A 354 21.12 15.48 1.66
C ASP A 354 20.23 15.62 2.92
N PRO A 355 19.71 16.81 3.24
CA PRO A 355 18.82 17.04 4.39
C PRO A 355 17.60 16.09 4.44
N GLU A 356 17.11 15.69 3.28
CA GLU A 356 15.98 14.77 3.17
C GLU A 356 16.38 13.29 3.42
N ALA A 357 17.67 12.96 3.38
CA ALA A 357 18.15 11.60 3.61
C ALA A 357 17.78 11.07 5.00
N ALA A 358 17.73 11.94 6.02
CA ALA A 358 17.32 11.54 7.37
C ALA A 358 15.92 10.92 7.43
N PHE A 359 15.03 11.26 6.48
CA PHE A 359 13.62 10.84 6.43
C PHE A 359 13.34 9.78 5.37
N ARG A 360 14.34 9.36 4.60
CA ARG A 360 14.23 8.25 3.63
C ARG A 360 14.32 6.90 4.33
N THR A 361 13.72 5.88 3.71
CA THR A 361 13.80 4.52 4.23
C THR A 361 15.21 3.93 4.05
N ASP A 362 15.63 3.05 4.95
CA ASP A 362 16.95 2.42 4.88
C ASP A 362 17.20 1.68 3.57
N ALA A 363 16.14 1.13 2.94
CA ALA A 363 16.25 0.48 1.64
C ALA A 363 16.66 1.45 0.52
N VAL A 364 16.10 2.67 0.53
CA VAL A 364 16.45 3.72 -0.46
C VAL A 364 17.87 4.23 -0.22
N LEU A 365 18.24 4.47 1.04
CA LEU A 365 19.59 4.89 1.40
C LEU A 365 20.65 3.84 1.06
N TYR A 366 20.32 2.56 1.23
CA TYR A 366 21.21 1.46 0.87
C TYR A 366 21.44 1.38 -0.64
N GLN A 367 20.41 1.60 -1.45
CA GLN A 367 20.57 1.66 -2.91
C GLN A 367 21.46 2.83 -3.34
N ASP A 368 21.28 4.02 -2.76
CA ASP A 368 22.13 5.18 -3.02
C ASP A 368 23.59 4.90 -2.59
N PHE A 369 23.78 4.31 -1.43
CA PHE A 369 25.09 3.85 -0.94
C PHE A 369 25.78 2.89 -1.92
N LEU A 370 25.08 1.87 -2.42
CA LEU A 370 25.65 0.93 -3.39
C LEU A 370 26.03 1.60 -4.70
N VAL A 371 25.23 2.58 -5.17
CA VAL A 371 25.56 3.36 -6.38
C VAL A 371 26.82 4.18 -6.16
N ARG A 372 26.94 4.88 -5.02
CA ARG A 372 28.12 5.70 -4.70
C ARG A 372 29.38 4.83 -4.49
N CYS A 373 29.28 3.68 -3.84
CA CYS A 373 30.40 2.72 -3.75
C CYS A 373 30.92 2.34 -5.14
N ARG A 374 30.04 2.16 -6.14
CA ARG A 374 30.45 1.87 -7.52
C ARG A 374 31.14 3.08 -8.16
N ILE A 375 30.66 4.30 -7.93
CA ILE A 375 31.25 5.56 -8.42
C ILE A 375 32.67 5.72 -7.84
N HIS A 376 32.85 5.46 -6.54
CA HIS A 376 34.13 5.51 -5.83
C HIS A 376 35.03 4.29 -6.10
N ARG A 377 34.59 3.35 -6.97
CA ARG A 377 35.32 2.12 -7.37
C ARG A 377 35.66 1.20 -6.19
N LEU A 378 34.88 1.25 -5.12
CA LEU A 378 34.97 0.33 -4.00
C LEU A 378 34.38 -1.03 -4.45
N ARG A 379 35.21 -1.87 -5.07
CA ARG A 379 34.80 -3.19 -5.59
C ARG A 379 35.00 -4.25 -4.54
N GLY A 380 33.99 -5.07 -4.33
CA GLY A 380 34.08 -6.38 -3.68
C GLY A 380 33.55 -6.50 -2.27
N GLU A 381 33.50 -5.43 -1.45
CA GLU A 381 33.09 -5.50 -0.04
C GLU A 381 32.12 -4.37 0.33
N ALA A 382 31.07 -4.16 -0.47
CA ALA A 382 29.97 -3.34 -0.01
C ALA A 382 29.35 -4.02 1.24
N LEU A 383 29.09 -3.24 2.28
CA LEU A 383 28.41 -3.74 3.48
C LEU A 383 27.11 -4.45 3.11
N ASP A 384 26.80 -5.55 3.76
CA ASP A 384 25.48 -6.14 3.72
C ASP A 384 24.44 -5.22 4.41
N MET A 385 23.16 -5.50 4.22
CA MET A 385 22.11 -4.63 4.78
C MET A 385 22.20 -4.50 6.32
N PRO A 386 22.45 -5.54 7.11
CA PRO A 386 22.69 -5.42 8.55
C PRO A 386 23.92 -4.57 8.90
N GLY A 387 25.05 -4.77 8.23
CA GLY A 387 26.26 -3.96 8.40
C GLY A 387 26.07 -2.50 8.04
N PHE A 388 25.36 -2.23 6.92
CA PHE A 388 24.97 -0.89 6.51
C PHE A 388 24.12 -0.19 7.58
N ARG A 389 23.06 -0.83 8.08
CA ARG A 389 22.18 -0.25 9.12
C ARG A 389 22.94 0.08 10.40
N ARG A 390 23.81 -0.83 10.85
CA ARG A 390 24.63 -0.60 12.04
C ARG A 390 25.50 0.65 11.86
N ARG A 391 26.20 0.76 10.75
CA ARG A 391 27.08 1.89 10.45
C ARG A 391 26.30 3.20 10.24
N LEU A 392 25.16 3.11 9.56
CA LEU A 392 24.24 4.23 9.37
C LEU A 392 23.74 4.80 10.72
N SER A 393 23.44 3.95 11.70
CA SER A 393 23.00 4.37 13.03
C SER A 393 24.08 5.14 13.79
N VAL A 394 25.33 4.72 13.67
CA VAL A 394 26.51 5.40 14.27
C VAL A 394 26.71 6.78 13.64
N ILE A 395 26.68 6.87 12.31
CA ILE A 395 26.88 8.13 11.60
C ILE A 395 25.69 9.09 11.82
N ARG A 396 24.46 8.59 11.85
CA ARG A 396 23.27 9.39 12.25
C ARG A 396 23.35 9.93 13.67
N ALA A 397 24.00 9.20 14.58
CA ALA A 397 24.28 9.71 15.92
C ALA A 397 25.36 10.81 15.94
N GLY A 398 26.00 11.09 14.78
CA GLY A 398 26.99 12.15 14.61
C GLY A 398 28.33 11.83 15.25
N VAL A 399 28.71 10.56 15.30
CA VAL A 399 30.03 10.12 15.83
C VAL A 399 31.03 10.13 14.69
N ASP A 400 32.10 10.89 14.87
CA ASP A 400 33.25 10.91 13.97
C ASP A 400 34.23 9.76 14.30
N ALA A 401 34.97 9.30 13.31
CA ALA A 401 35.94 8.21 13.45
C ALA A 401 36.97 8.45 14.58
N SER A 402 37.23 9.70 14.96
CA SER A 402 38.12 10.06 16.09
C SER A 402 37.51 9.85 17.47
N GLY A 403 36.20 9.61 17.58
CA GLY A 403 35.49 9.36 18.84
C GLY A 403 35.26 7.88 19.14
N THR A 404 35.52 6.99 18.19
CA THR A 404 35.28 5.56 18.30
C THR A 404 36.30 4.80 19.13
N ASP A 405 37.46 5.37 19.40
CA ASP A 405 38.53 4.73 20.18
C ASP A 405 38.36 4.82 21.72
N GLN A 406 37.25 5.43 22.19
CA GLN A 406 36.99 5.52 23.63
C GLN A 406 36.30 4.26 24.13
N PRO A 407 36.77 3.65 25.26
CA PRO A 407 36.16 2.40 25.77
C PRO A 407 34.71 2.55 26.15
N GLU A 408 34.25 3.76 26.52
CA GLU A 408 32.86 4.07 26.81
C GLU A 408 31.98 3.99 25.54
N TRP A 409 32.57 4.33 24.39
CA TRP A 409 31.83 4.25 23.13
C TRP A 409 31.61 2.79 22.65
N THR A 410 32.64 1.94 22.80
CA THR A 410 32.50 0.51 22.49
C THR A 410 31.42 -0.14 23.36
N GLN A 411 31.33 0.23 24.65
CA GLN A 411 30.24 -0.25 25.51
C GLN A 411 28.86 0.27 25.06
N ALA A 412 28.78 1.50 24.53
CA ALA A 412 27.54 2.05 24.01
C ALA A 412 27.07 1.31 22.74
N GLU A 413 27.97 0.94 21.83
CA GLU A 413 27.67 0.15 20.65
C GLU A 413 27.21 -1.28 20.99
N GLU A 414 27.89 -1.92 21.95
CA GLU A 414 27.46 -3.23 22.44
C GLU A 414 26.07 -3.18 23.07
N ALA A 415 25.80 -2.18 23.91
CA ALA A 415 24.48 -1.99 24.51
C ALA A 415 23.40 -1.69 23.45
N ALA A 416 23.74 -0.88 22.44
CA ALA A 416 22.83 -0.57 21.33
C ALA A 416 22.48 -1.80 20.50
N SER A 417 23.45 -2.71 20.26
CA SER A 417 23.25 -3.91 19.45
C SER A 417 22.18 -4.86 20.02
N GLY A 418 21.96 -4.84 21.32
CA GLY A 418 20.90 -5.60 22.01
C GLY A 418 19.51 -4.96 21.95
N LEU A 419 19.39 -3.74 21.42
CA LEU A 419 18.11 -3.02 21.34
C LEU A 419 17.41 -3.22 20.00
N PRO A 420 16.08 -3.06 19.94
CA PRO A 420 15.32 -3.00 18.67
C PRO A 420 15.91 -1.95 17.71
N GLU A 421 15.87 -2.22 16.41
CA GLU A 421 16.48 -1.36 15.37
C GLU A 421 16.05 0.12 15.45
N ASP A 422 14.79 0.39 15.77
CA ASP A 422 14.24 1.73 15.89
C ASP A 422 14.74 2.53 17.11
N MET A 423 15.35 1.85 18.09
CA MET A 423 15.93 2.45 19.30
C MET A 423 17.43 2.66 19.21
N GLN A 424 18.14 1.88 18.39
CA GLN A 424 19.61 1.89 18.33
C GLN A 424 20.16 3.28 18.04
N GLY A 425 19.65 3.96 16.99
CA GLY A 425 20.10 5.30 16.61
C GLY A 425 19.83 6.35 17.68
N VAL A 426 18.68 6.28 18.37
CA VAL A 426 18.34 7.20 19.45
C VAL A 426 19.20 6.93 20.68
N PHE A 427 19.43 5.67 21.02
CA PHE A 427 20.31 5.30 22.14
C PHE A 427 21.74 5.82 21.93
N LEU A 428 22.31 5.64 20.72
CA LEU A 428 23.64 6.13 20.38
C LEU A 428 23.73 7.67 20.40
N LEU A 429 22.68 8.38 19.94
CA LEU A 429 22.60 9.83 20.05
C LEU A 429 22.65 10.29 21.52
N LEU A 430 21.88 9.64 22.39
CA LEU A 430 21.86 9.94 23.83
C LEU A 430 23.18 9.56 24.51
N ALA A 431 23.79 8.42 24.15
CA ALA A 431 25.07 7.97 24.64
C ALA A 431 26.19 8.98 24.31
N ARG A 432 26.23 9.46 23.07
CA ARG A 432 27.17 10.50 22.65
C ARG A 432 27.03 11.76 23.51
N ALA A 433 25.80 12.25 23.67
CA ALA A 433 25.56 13.44 24.49
C ALA A 433 25.96 13.22 25.97
N ALA A 434 25.71 12.02 26.52
CA ALA A 434 26.04 11.69 27.90
C ALA A 434 27.55 11.53 28.12
N ILE A 435 28.27 10.85 27.22
CA ILE A 435 29.72 10.68 27.26
C ILE A 435 30.42 12.05 27.17
N ALA A 436 29.97 12.88 26.23
CA ALA A 436 30.51 14.24 26.05
C ALA A 436 30.03 15.24 27.12
N LYS A 437 29.15 14.83 28.05
CA LYS A 437 28.48 15.72 29.03
C LYS A 437 27.79 16.92 28.36
N ALA A 438 27.33 16.73 27.11
CA ALA A 438 26.62 17.72 26.35
C ALA A 438 25.14 17.84 26.80
N PRO A 439 24.43 18.91 26.42
CA PRO A 439 22.99 19.05 26.66
C PRO A 439 22.19 17.86 26.12
N CYS A 440 21.12 17.50 26.83
CA CYS A 440 20.19 16.47 26.35
C CYS A 440 19.61 16.87 25.00
N PRO A 441 19.67 15.99 23.98
CA PRO A 441 19.07 16.26 22.66
C PRO A 441 17.60 16.64 22.74
N SER A 442 17.18 17.59 21.91
CA SER A 442 15.79 18.02 21.79
C SER A 442 14.89 16.94 21.19
N ASP A 443 13.56 17.11 21.31
CA ASP A 443 12.61 16.20 20.70
C ASP A 443 12.72 16.19 19.15
N ALA A 444 13.17 17.29 18.55
CA ALA A 444 13.40 17.40 17.11
C ALA A 444 14.64 16.59 16.69
N GLU A 445 15.76 16.69 17.42
CA GLU A 445 16.97 15.89 17.17
C GLU A 445 16.72 14.39 17.36
N VAL A 446 16.00 14.01 18.41
CA VAL A 446 15.59 12.60 18.64
C VAL A 446 14.66 12.12 17.53
N ALA A 447 13.71 12.94 17.09
CA ALA A 447 12.82 12.60 15.98
C ALA A 447 13.60 12.34 14.68
N ARG A 448 14.58 13.18 14.37
CA ARG A 448 15.45 13.00 13.21
C ARG A 448 16.27 11.71 13.29
N ALA A 449 16.83 11.41 14.46
CA ALA A 449 17.61 10.19 14.67
C ALA A 449 16.80 8.91 14.44
N CYS A 450 15.48 8.93 14.71
CA CYS A 450 14.57 7.82 14.39
C CYS A 450 13.86 7.94 13.01
N GLY A 451 14.36 8.83 12.12
CA GLY A 451 13.81 9.00 10.78
C GLY A 451 12.40 9.61 10.72
N SER A 452 12.03 10.46 11.68
CA SER A 452 10.70 11.05 11.80
C SER A 452 10.76 12.57 11.93
N ARG A 453 9.79 13.28 11.35
CA ARG A 453 9.59 14.72 11.56
C ARG A 453 8.69 15.05 12.75
N SER A 454 8.25 14.05 13.51
CA SER A 454 7.27 14.24 14.58
C SER A 454 7.91 14.21 15.99
N PRO A 455 8.00 15.36 16.70
CA PRO A 455 8.45 15.39 18.09
C PRO A 455 7.60 14.52 19.02
N GLY A 456 6.32 14.34 18.71
CA GLY A 456 5.43 13.45 19.45
C GLY A 456 5.83 11.97 19.34
N ARG A 457 6.43 11.54 18.21
CA ARG A 457 6.97 10.19 18.05
C ARG A 457 8.24 10.02 18.91
N ALA A 458 9.12 11.01 18.91
CA ALA A 458 10.32 11.02 19.75
C ALA A 458 9.97 10.84 21.24
N ARG A 459 9.01 11.61 21.76
CA ARG A 459 8.56 11.49 23.15
C ARG A 459 8.00 10.12 23.49
N ARG A 460 7.19 9.53 22.60
CA ARG A 460 6.68 8.16 22.81
C ARG A 460 7.81 7.14 22.83
N LEU A 461 8.80 7.28 21.94
CA LEU A 461 9.95 6.37 21.89
C LEU A 461 10.80 6.48 23.16
N LEU A 462 11.10 7.70 23.62
CA LEU A 462 11.82 7.91 24.88
C LEU A 462 11.06 7.34 26.09
N SER A 463 9.73 7.53 26.16
CA SER A 463 8.91 6.93 27.21
C SER A 463 8.94 5.40 27.17
N TYR A 464 8.94 4.81 25.98
CA TYR A 464 9.05 3.36 25.81
C TYR A 464 10.44 2.83 26.21
N MET A 465 11.52 3.54 25.86
CA MET A 465 12.88 3.21 26.29
C MET A 465 13.02 3.28 27.82
N GLU A 466 12.36 4.25 28.46
CA GLU A 466 12.32 4.37 29.92
C GLU A 466 11.56 3.23 30.57
N GLN A 467 10.37 2.86 30.06
CA GLN A 467 9.61 1.70 30.53
C GLN A 467 10.39 0.38 30.43
N ARG A 468 11.29 0.29 29.45
CA ARG A 468 12.20 -0.84 29.29
C ARG A 468 13.46 -0.77 30.18
N GLY A 469 13.63 0.29 30.94
CA GLY A 469 14.80 0.48 31.80
C GLY A 469 16.09 0.81 31.04
N VAL A 470 16.00 1.13 29.75
CA VAL A 470 17.16 1.50 28.92
C VAL A 470 17.70 2.87 29.27
N ILE A 471 16.79 3.80 29.58
CA ILE A 471 17.10 5.18 29.98
C ILE A 471 16.28 5.56 31.20
N VAL A 472 16.70 6.63 31.87
CA VAL A 472 15.93 7.29 32.96
C VAL A 472 15.83 8.77 32.63
N GLN A 473 14.62 9.29 32.47
CA GLN A 473 14.37 10.70 32.21
C GLN A 473 14.20 11.48 33.52
N ARG A 474 14.80 12.67 33.59
CA ARG A 474 14.65 13.60 34.70
C ARG A 474 14.26 14.97 34.18
N THR A 475 13.12 15.48 34.65
CA THR A 475 12.72 16.86 34.38
C THR A 475 13.30 17.76 35.45
N LEU A 476 14.02 18.80 35.06
CA LEU A 476 14.68 19.77 35.90
C LEU A 476 13.88 21.09 35.93
N LEU A 477 14.31 22.02 36.80
CA LEU A 477 13.72 23.37 36.91
C LEU A 477 13.72 24.07 35.52
N GLY A 478 12.62 24.71 35.18
CA GLY A 478 12.45 25.38 33.89
C GLY A 478 12.06 24.48 32.73
N GLY A 479 11.61 23.21 32.96
CA GLY A 479 11.18 22.28 31.92
C GLY A 479 12.35 21.62 31.16
N MET A 480 13.57 21.83 31.59
CA MET A 480 14.76 21.20 31.01
C MET A 480 14.77 19.71 31.30
N ARG A 481 15.32 18.92 30.35
CA ARG A 481 15.41 17.46 30.44
C ARG A 481 16.88 17.02 30.57
N ALA A 482 17.14 16.04 31.44
CA ALA A 482 18.36 15.26 31.45
C ALA A 482 18.02 13.77 31.37
N ILE A 483 18.85 13.00 30.67
CA ILE A 483 18.66 11.55 30.50
C ILE A 483 19.88 10.82 31.00
N ALA A 484 19.65 9.88 31.92
CA ALA A 484 20.69 8.98 32.44
C ALA A 484 20.59 7.64 31.67
N LEU A 485 21.76 7.05 31.42
CA LEU A 485 21.95 5.76 30.76
C LEU A 485 22.52 4.77 31.80
N PRO A 486 21.67 3.98 32.47
CA PRO A 486 22.08 3.09 33.55
C PRO A 486 23.17 2.09 33.14
N HIS A 487 23.10 1.57 31.91
CA HIS A 487 24.06 0.61 31.37
C HIS A 487 25.48 1.20 31.18
N LEU A 488 25.57 2.52 30.98
CA LEU A 488 26.84 3.21 30.77
C LEU A 488 27.30 4.02 32.01
N GLY A 489 26.47 4.09 33.04
CA GLY A 489 26.77 4.87 34.25
C GLY A 489 26.92 6.37 34.01
N CYS A 490 26.47 6.92 32.91
CA CYS A 490 26.60 8.32 32.53
C CYS A 490 25.24 9.00 32.32
N GLN A 491 25.22 10.34 32.28
CA GLN A 491 24.00 11.12 32.01
C GLN A 491 24.33 12.37 31.19
N THR A 492 23.34 12.84 30.43
CA THR A 492 23.43 14.11 29.71
C THR A 492 23.35 15.29 30.64
N SER A 493 23.89 16.45 30.26
CA SER A 493 23.58 17.73 30.90
C SER A 493 22.12 18.15 30.61
N ALA A 494 21.64 19.17 31.34
CA ALA A 494 20.30 19.71 31.11
C ALA A 494 20.17 20.29 29.69
N GLY A 495 19.15 19.89 28.95
CA GLY A 495 18.83 20.39 27.60
C GLY A 495 17.36 20.77 27.46
N ASP A 496 17.05 21.71 26.58
CA ASP A 496 15.67 22.10 26.28
C ASP A 496 15.04 21.07 25.32
N PRO A 497 14.00 20.32 25.72
CA PRO A 497 13.34 19.36 24.87
C PRO A 497 12.61 19.99 23.66
N HIS A 498 12.35 21.30 23.70
CA HIS A 498 11.63 22.03 22.66
C HIS A 498 12.54 22.83 21.73
N ALA A 499 13.85 22.77 21.90
CA ALA A 499 14.80 23.45 21.03
C ALA A 499 14.64 22.96 19.57
N PRO A 500 14.78 23.87 18.58
CA PRO A 500 14.79 23.48 17.18
C PRO A 500 16.01 22.60 16.87
N ASP A 501 15.90 21.78 15.81
CA ASP A 501 17.03 20.98 15.35
C ASP A 501 18.12 21.89 14.74
N PRO A 502 19.37 21.85 15.23
CA PRO A 502 20.46 22.65 14.69
C PRO A 502 20.71 22.43 13.19
N ALA A 503 20.42 21.24 12.67
CA ALA A 503 20.59 20.93 11.25
C ALA A 503 19.52 21.60 10.36
N GLU A 504 18.30 21.81 10.87
CA GLU A 504 17.27 22.59 10.15
C GLU A 504 17.58 24.09 10.19
N ALA A 505 18.12 24.60 11.27
CA ALA A 505 18.54 25.99 11.39
C ALA A 505 19.69 26.34 10.42
N ALA A 506 20.63 25.43 10.20
CA ALA A 506 21.75 25.62 9.27
C ALA A 506 21.28 25.62 7.78
N SER A 507 20.24 24.85 7.43
CA SER A 507 19.70 24.79 6.07
C SER A 507 18.90 26.03 5.69
N THR A 508 18.22 26.68 6.62
CA THR A 508 17.49 27.93 6.40
C THR A 508 18.44 29.13 6.24
N SER A 509 19.55 29.17 6.95
CA SER A 509 20.54 30.26 6.81
C SER A 509 21.31 30.22 5.49
N SER A 510 21.52 29.04 4.90
CA SER A 510 22.15 28.89 3.59
C SER A 510 21.20 29.22 2.41
N ALA A 511 19.89 29.13 2.61
CA ALA A 511 18.89 29.51 1.62
C ALA A 511 18.68 31.04 1.56
N GLU A 512 18.81 31.74 2.68
CA GLU A 512 18.71 33.22 2.72
C GLU A 512 19.96 33.91 2.14
N SER A 513 21.16 33.34 2.27
CA SER A 513 22.38 33.89 1.65
C SER A 513 22.46 33.71 0.13
N GLY A 514 21.61 32.86 -0.46
CA GLY A 514 21.51 32.64 -1.90
C GLY A 514 20.57 33.61 -2.63
N LEU A 515 19.74 34.35 -1.93
CA LEU A 515 18.76 35.29 -2.53
C LEU A 515 19.28 36.71 -2.70
N ASP A 516 20.39 37.07 -2.06
CA ASP A 516 20.99 38.41 -2.15
C ASP A 516 21.95 38.62 -3.37
N LEU A 517 22.14 37.60 -4.22
CA LEU A 517 23.02 37.69 -5.41
C LEU A 517 22.29 38.13 -6.70
N PHE A 518 20.96 38.38 -6.66
CA PHE A 518 20.17 38.81 -7.82
C PHE A 518 19.50 40.18 -7.70
N SER A 519 19.85 40.97 -6.69
CA SER A 519 19.32 42.34 -6.53
C SER A 519 20.38 43.43 -6.78
N ASN A 520 21.16 43.36 -7.85
CA ASN A 520 21.86 44.53 -8.43
C ASN A 520 22.25 44.20 -9.86
N GLY A 521 21.47 44.71 -10.81
CA GLY A 521 21.74 44.69 -12.24
C GLY A 521 20.56 45.25 -13.00
#